data_a6585d24129265a269ea4dc9256b5829
#
_entry.id   a6585d24129265a269ea4dc9256b5829
#
_cell.length_a   1.000
_cell.length_b   1.000
_cell.length_c   1.000
_cell.angle_alpha   90.00
_cell.angle_beta   90.00
_cell.angle_gamma   90.00
#
_symmetry.space_group_name_H-M   'P 1'
#
loop_
_entity.id
_entity.type
_entity.pdbx_description
1 polymer ?
#
loop_
_entity_poly.entity_id
_entity_poly.type
_entity_poly.pdbx_seq_one_letter_code
_entity_poly.pdbx_strand_id
1 'polypeptide(L)'
;MSSRTPSSLVAPGYPVESVTLWLFGGVTALGGEAKTPKAAFRIAFAGPATSLALSATFGALAITLAGVRTPAIVISVAWWLATVNLLLGLFNLLPGAPLDGGRLVRAYLWRRHGDSVRAGIGAARAGRVVALVLIALGLAEFVAGGLVGGVWLAFIGWFIFAAAREEETRISTQQLFAGVRVADAMTAQPHTAPGWINVEDFIQRYVLGERHSAYPVADRDGSITGLVALRQLRDVAPSRRSTTSVGDIALPLHSVPTARPQEPLTALLERMAPLGPRSRALVTEGSAVVGIVTPSDVARLIDVYRLAQPEPTFTTSPQDADRFSDAG
;
A
#
# COMPACT_ATOMS: atom_id res chain seq x y z
N MET A 1 25.81 -17.64 1.62
CA MET A 1 26.51 -17.49 0.33
C MET A 1 25.99 -16.20 -0.32
N SER A 2 26.81 -15.14 -0.28
CA SER A 2 26.46 -13.80 -0.77
C SER A 2 26.77 -13.74 -2.27
N SER A 3 25.76 -13.77 -3.13
CA SER A 3 25.94 -13.56 -4.57
C SER A 3 25.88 -12.05 -4.86
N ARG A 4 27.01 -11.48 -5.21
CA ARG A 4 27.12 -10.11 -5.74
C ARG A 4 26.45 -10.08 -7.12
N THR A 5 25.40 -9.29 -7.25
CA THR A 5 24.74 -9.01 -8.53
C THR A 5 25.51 -7.91 -9.30
N PRO A 6 25.63 -7.98 -10.63
CA PRO A 6 26.37 -6.99 -11.41
C PRO A 6 25.64 -5.64 -11.44
N SER A 7 26.37 -4.60 -11.07
CA SER A 7 25.93 -3.21 -10.82
C SER A 7 25.72 -2.34 -12.07
N SER A 8 25.46 -2.89 -13.25
CA SER A 8 25.50 -2.13 -14.50
C SER A 8 24.16 -1.69 -15.11
N LEU A 9 23.02 -1.93 -14.44
CA LEU A 9 21.68 -1.57 -14.95
C LEU A 9 20.89 -0.61 -14.05
N VAL A 10 21.49 -0.05 -13.00
CA VAL A 10 20.81 0.85 -12.07
C VAL A 10 21.13 2.30 -12.42
N ALA A 11 20.10 3.11 -12.67
CA ALA A 11 20.24 4.55 -12.82
C ALA A 11 20.89 5.14 -11.55
N PRO A 12 21.89 6.05 -11.69
CA PRO A 12 22.64 6.56 -10.55
C PRO A 12 21.70 7.35 -9.61
N GLY A 13 21.61 6.92 -8.34
CA GLY A 13 20.98 7.71 -7.28
C GLY A 13 19.95 7.01 -6.38
N TYR A 14 19.56 5.76 -6.62
CA TYR A 14 18.62 5.04 -5.75
C TYR A 14 19.21 3.72 -5.26
N PRO A 15 19.37 3.51 -3.95
CA PRO A 15 19.74 2.21 -3.43
C PRO A 15 18.61 1.21 -3.69
N VAL A 16 18.92 0.11 -4.37
CA VAL A 16 18.03 -1.04 -4.48
C VAL A 16 18.13 -1.81 -3.18
N GLU A 17 17.10 -1.77 -2.33
CA GLU A 17 17.10 -2.46 -1.04
C GLU A 17 16.89 -3.96 -1.19
N SER A 18 16.07 -4.38 -2.12
CA SER A 18 15.87 -5.79 -2.43
C SER A 18 15.25 -6.01 -3.80
N VAL A 19 15.61 -7.13 -4.45
CA VAL A 19 14.92 -7.65 -5.62
C VAL A 19 14.34 -8.99 -5.22
N THR A 20 13.03 -9.07 -5.08
CA THR A 20 12.32 -10.32 -4.79
C THR A 20 11.70 -10.84 -6.07
N LEU A 21 12.17 -12.01 -6.51
CA LEU A 21 11.59 -12.72 -7.66
C LEU A 21 10.43 -13.59 -7.17
N TRP A 22 9.23 -13.32 -7.66
CA TRP A 22 8.04 -14.14 -7.47
C TRP A 22 7.71 -14.88 -8.77
N LEU A 23 6.88 -15.92 -8.68
CA LEU A 23 6.48 -16.75 -9.82
C LEU A 23 5.90 -15.94 -11.01
N PHE A 24 5.35 -14.77 -10.77
CA PHE A 24 4.74 -13.87 -11.75
C PHE A 24 5.52 -12.57 -12.03
N GLY A 25 6.78 -12.47 -11.61
CA GLY A 25 7.62 -11.28 -11.87
C GLY A 25 8.54 -10.91 -10.73
N GLY A 26 9.42 -9.94 -10.98
CA GLY A 26 10.33 -9.37 -9.99
C GLY A 26 9.74 -8.10 -9.37
N VAL A 27 9.68 -8.05 -8.05
CA VAL A 27 9.39 -6.81 -7.31
C VAL A 27 10.71 -6.23 -6.84
N THR A 28 11.05 -5.04 -7.35
CA THR A 28 12.21 -4.28 -6.90
C THR A 28 11.74 -3.26 -5.87
N ALA A 29 12.09 -3.46 -4.61
CA ALA A 29 11.92 -2.45 -3.59
C ALA A 29 13.02 -1.40 -3.79
N LEU A 30 12.65 -0.27 -4.40
CA LEU A 30 13.49 0.93 -4.44
C LEU A 30 13.34 1.63 -3.09
N GLY A 31 14.43 2.05 -2.47
CA GLY A 31 14.44 2.73 -1.18
C GLY A 31 13.80 4.12 -1.22
N GLY A 32 12.51 4.20 -1.54
CA GLY A 32 11.68 5.40 -1.52
C GLY A 32 10.99 5.74 -2.85
N GLU A 33 9.95 6.58 -2.78
CA GLU A 33 9.30 7.15 -3.95
C GLU A 33 10.25 8.06 -4.74
N ALA A 34 10.03 8.14 -6.06
CA ALA A 34 10.82 9.02 -6.94
C ALA A 34 10.78 10.47 -6.43
N LYS A 35 11.97 11.04 -6.14
CA LYS A 35 12.09 12.40 -5.58
C LYS A 35 11.78 13.51 -6.58
N THR A 36 11.69 13.21 -7.86
CA THR A 36 11.44 14.20 -8.92
C THR A 36 10.48 13.66 -9.99
N PRO A 37 9.66 14.53 -10.61
CA PRO A 37 8.77 14.12 -11.69
C PRO A 37 9.49 13.47 -12.87
N LYS A 38 10.72 13.91 -13.19
CA LYS A 38 11.53 13.34 -14.27
C LYS A 38 11.98 11.90 -13.95
N ALA A 39 12.36 11.63 -12.70
CA ALA A 39 12.73 10.28 -12.27
C ALA A 39 11.50 9.35 -12.29
N ALA A 40 10.35 9.82 -11.77
CA ALA A 40 9.08 9.10 -11.81
C ALA A 40 8.69 8.73 -13.26
N PHE A 41 8.80 9.67 -14.19
CA PHE A 41 8.52 9.44 -15.61
C PHE A 41 9.42 8.35 -16.21
N ARG A 42 10.75 8.44 -16.00
CA ARG A 42 11.71 7.46 -16.54
C ARG A 42 11.45 6.06 -16.02
N ILE A 43 11.20 5.94 -14.72
CA ILE A 43 10.90 4.64 -14.08
C ILE A 43 9.62 4.05 -14.66
N ALA A 44 8.55 4.85 -14.76
CA ALA A 44 7.26 4.39 -15.27
C ALA A 44 7.31 4.06 -16.77
N PHE A 45 8.10 4.79 -17.57
CA PHE A 45 8.21 4.55 -19.01
C PHE A 45 9.07 3.32 -19.36
N ALA A 46 9.97 2.91 -18.48
CA ALA A 46 10.88 1.79 -18.73
C ALA A 46 10.13 0.47 -18.98
N GLY A 47 9.06 0.18 -18.22
CA GLY A 47 8.24 -1.03 -18.39
C GLY A 47 7.61 -1.13 -19.80
N PRO A 48 6.74 -0.18 -20.18
CA PRO A 48 6.14 -0.15 -21.51
C PRO A 48 7.17 -0.11 -22.64
N ALA A 49 8.24 0.67 -22.49
CA ALA A 49 9.30 0.75 -23.50
C ALA A 49 10.00 -0.60 -23.72
N THR A 50 10.26 -1.34 -22.64
CA THR A 50 10.84 -2.70 -22.73
C THR A 50 9.90 -3.66 -23.45
N SER A 51 8.60 -3.67 -23.10
CA SER A 51 7.61 -4.50 -23.78
C SER A 51 7.49 -4.18 -25.26
N LEU A 52 7.47 -2.90 -25.65
CA LEU A 52 7.41 -2.48 -27.04
C LEU A 52 8.71 -2.85 -27.79
N ALA A 53 9.87 -2.70 -27.17
CA ALA A 53 11.14 -3.12 -27.76
C ALA A 53 11.20 -4.64 -27.97
N LEU A 54 10.74 -5.43 -27.01
CA LEU A 54 10.62 -6.89 -27.15
C LEU A 54 9.64 -7.27 -28.26
N SER A 55 8.50 -6.59 -28.34
CA SER A 55 7.53 -6.78 -29.43
C SER A 55 8.18 -6.55 -30.80
N ALA A 56 8.89 -5.43 -30.96
CA ALA A 56 9.60 -5.10 -32.21
C ALA A 56 10.68 -6.14 -32.53
N THR A 57 11.44 -6.59 -31.52
CA THR A 57 12.50 -7.61 -31.68
C THR A 57 11.92 -8.95 -32.13
N PHE A 58 10.87 -9.46 -31.46
CA PHE A 58 10.24 -10.71 -31.83
C PHE A 58 9.51 -10.62 -33.17
N GLY A 59 8.92 -9.47 -33.50
CA GLY A 59 8.31 -9.23 -34.79
C GLY A 59 9.34 -9.25 -35.93
N ALA A 60 10.47 -8.56 -35.76
CA ALA A 60 11.57 -8.58 -36.72
C ALA A 60 12.14 -10.01 -36.87
N LEU A 61 12.30 -10.74 -35.76
CA LEU A 61 12.73 -12.13 -35.77
C LEU A 61 11.74 -13.02 -36.57
N ALA A 62 10.44 -12.87 -36.34
CA ALA A 62 9.43 -13.66 -37.06
C ALA A 62 9.48 -13.40 -38.58
N ILE A 63 9.66 -12.12 -38.99
CA ILE A 63 9.78 -11.75 -40.42
C ILE A 63 11.05 -12.37 -41.04
N THR A 64 12.19 -12.29 -40.34
CA THR A 64 13.45 -12.88 -40.86
C THR A 64 13.40 -14.40 -40.96
N LEU A 65 12.81 -15.07 -39.96
CA LEU A 65 12.62 -16.51 -39.94
C LEU A 65 11.64 -16.98 -41.03
N ALA A 66 10.66 -16.19 -41.41
CA ALA A 66 9.75 -16.51 -42.51
C ALA A 66 10.44 -16.51 -43.89
N GLY A 67 11.57 -15.80 -44.03
CA GLY A 67 12.37 -15.77 -45.26
C GLY A 67 13.33 -16.97 -45.41
N VAL A 68 13.48 -17.84 -44.40
CA VAL A 68 14.36 -19.03 -44.38
C VAL A 68 13.54 -20.29 -44.11
N ARG A 69 14.09 -21.47 -44.43
CA ARG A 69 13.39 -22.76 -44.20
C ARG A 69 13.29 -23.11 -42.70
N THR A 70 12.54 -22.30 -41.96
CA THR A 70 12.31 -22.47 -40.52
C THR A 70 10.97 -23.20 -40.30
N PRO A 71 10.85 -24.10 -39.34
CA PRO A 71 9.58 -24.72 -38.96
C PRO A 71 8.52 -23.68 -38.64
N ALA A 72 7.29 -23.82 -39.18
CA ALA A 72 6.21 -22.85 -38.96
C ALA A 72 5.90 -22.60 -37.49
N ILE A 73 6.09 -23.56 -36.62
CA ILE A 73 5.87 -23.42 -35.16
C ILE A 73 6.79 -22.35 -34.56
N VAL A 74 8.04 -22.27 -34.97
CA VAL A 74 9.01 -21.26 -34.46
C VAL A 74 8.59 -19.86 -34.86
N ILE A 75 8.14 -19.68 -36.13
CA ILE A 75 7.63 -18.40 -36.63
C ILE A 75 6.36 -18.01 -35.86
N SER A 76 5.44 -18.96 -35.62
CA SER A 76 4.20 -18.71 -34.88
C SER A 76 4.47 -18.30 -33.44
N VAL A 77 5.45 -18.94 -32.76
CA VAL A 77 5.85 -18.56 -31.40
C VAL A 77 6.44 -17.16 -31.37
N ALA A 78 7.29 -16.79 -32.35
CA ALA A 78 7.86 -15.45 -32.42
C ALA A 78 6.75 -14.39 -32.64
N TRP A 79 5.80 -14.63 -33.54
CA TRP A 79 4.64 -13.75 -33.73
C TRP A 79 3.77 -13.64 -32.48
N TRP A 80 3.54 -14.76 -31.77
CA TRP A 80 2.77 -14.75 -30.54
C TRP A 80 3.46 -13.91 -29.46
N LEU A 81 4.78 -14.06 -29.29
CA LEU A 81 5.57 -13.27 -28.35
C LEU A 81 5.55 -11.79 -28.72
N ALA A 82 5.65 -11.44 -30.02
CA ALA A 82 5.54 -10.06 -30.49
C ALA A 82 4.18 -9.47 -30.12
N THR A 83 3.10 -10.19 -30.41
CA THR A 83 1.72 -9.75 -30.14
C THR A 83 1.45 -9.57 -28.65
N VAL A 84 1.84 -10.53 -27.83
CA VAL A 84 1.63 -10.46 -26.37
C VAL A 84 2.40 -9.27 -25.78
N ASN A 85 3.65 -9.06 -26.18
CA ASN A 85 4.44 -7.92 -25.70
C ASN A 85 3.87 -6.57 -26.22
N LEU A 86 3.35 -6.52 -27.43
CA LEU A 86 2.66 -5.33 -27.95
C LEU A 86 1.44 -4.99 -27.10
N LEU A 87 0.56 -5.97 -26.87
CA LEU A 87 -0.63 -5.78 -26.05
C LEU A 87 -0.28 -5.37 -24.64
N LEU A 88 0.73 -6.03 -24.03
CA LEU A 88 1.20 -5.68 -22.68
C LEU A 88 1.74 -4.25 -22.61
N GLY A 89 2.54 -3.83 -23.60
CA GLY A 89 3.07 -2.47 -23.69
C GLY A 89 1.97 -1.43 -23.86
N LEU A 90 1.02 -1.66 -24.78
CA LEU A 90 -0.11 -0.77 -25.01
C LEU A 90 -1.04 -0.69 -23.81
N PHE A 91 -1.34 -1.84 -23.19
CA PHE A 91 -2.18 -1.91 -21.99
C PHE A 91 -1.56 -1.13 -20.83
N ASN A 92 -0.24 -1.30 -20.61
CA ASN A 92 0.47 -0.57 -19.57
C ASN A 92 0.60 0.94 -19.85
N LEU A 93 0.41 1.39 -21.08
CA LEU A 93 0.36 2.83 -21.44
C LEU A 93 -1.02 3.45 -21.22
N LEU A 94 -2.06 2.69 -20.90
CA LEU A 94 -3.38 3.26 -20.61
C LEU A 94 -3.26 4.31 -19.48
N PRO A 95 -3.84 5.51 -19.67
CA PRO A 95 -3.66 6.64 -18.76
C PRO A 95 -4.46 6.49 -17.47
N GLY A 96 -4.01 5.64 -16.55
CA GLY A 96 -4.68 5.45 -15.28
C GLY A 96 -3.96 4.51 -14.32
N ALA A 97 -3.95 4.86 -13.04
CA ALA A 97 -3.49 3.95 -12.00
C ALA A 97 -4.44 2.73 -11.92
N PRO A 98 -3.93 1.52 -11.65
CA PRO A 98 -2.58 1.19 -11.17
C PRO A 98 -1.54 0.91 -12.27
N LEU A 99 -1.86 1.15 -13.54
CA LEU A 99 -0.99 0.87 -14.67
C LEU A 99 0.20 1.86 -14.75
N ASP A 100 1.25 1.49 -15.48
CA ASP A 100 2.42 2.37 -15.65
C ASP A 100 2.05 3.69 -16.35
N GLY A 101 1.07 3.68 -17.27
CA GLY A 101 0.49 4.87 -17.86
C GLY A 101 -0.13 5.84 -16.83
N GLY A 102 -0.70 5.31 -15.75
CA GLY A 102 -1.16 6.12 -14.63
C GLY A 102 0.00 6.81 -13.89
N ARG A 103 1.14 6.13 -13.75
CA ARG A 103 2.35 6.74 -13.20
C ARG A 103 2.93 7.81 -14.11
N LEU A 104 2.83 7.64 -15.43
CA LEU A 104 3.19 8.67 -16.42
C LEU A 104 2.28 9.90 -16.29
N VAL A 105 0.96 9.70 -16.17
CA VAL A 105 -0.01 10.77 -15.91
C VAL A 105 0.31 11.48 -14.60
N ARG A 106 0.59 10.72 -13.52
CA ARG A 106 1.02 11.29 -12.21
C ARG A 106 2.27 12.14 -12.38
N ALA A 107 3.30 11.66 -13.07
CA ALA A 107 4.55 12.39 -13.29
C ALA A 107 4.32 13.69 -14.11
N TYR A 108 3.46 13.64 -15.12
CA TYR A 108 3.08 14.80 -15.92
C TYR A 108 2.32 15.85 -15.10
N LEU A 109 1.28 15.43 -14.37
CA LEU A 109 0.49 16.31 -13.50
C LEU A 109 1.33 16.92 -12.39
N TRP A 110 2.22 16.12 -11.78
CA TRP A 110 3.15 16.58 -10.75
C TRP A 110 4.09 17.67 -11.30
N ARG A 111 4.64 17.45 -12.50
CA ARG A 111 5.48 18.46 -13.15
C ARG A 111 4.73 19.76 -13.42
N ARG A 112 3.43 19.68 -13.76
CA ARG A 112 2.61 20.84 -14.10
C ARG A 112 2.09 21.61 -12.90
N HIS A 113 1.71 20.93 -11.83
CA HIS A 113 1.04 21.52 -10.66
C HIS A 113 1.93 21.60 -9.41
N GLY A 114 3.11 20.99 -9.41
CA GLY A 114 4.03 20.98 -8.28
C GLY A 114 3.63 20.08 -7.10
N ASP A 115 2.44 19.48 -7.11
CA ASP A 115 1.87 18.66 -6.03
C ASP A 115 1.78 17.19 -6.46
N SER A 116 2.59 16.34 -5.82
CA SER A 116 2.65 14.90 -6.11
C SER A 116 1.41 14.14 -5.65
N VAL A 117 0.73 14.63 -4.61
CA VAL A 117 -0.46 13.99 -4.03
C VAL A 117 -1.67 14.24 -4.91
N ARG A 118 -1.92 15.51 -5.27
CA ARG A 118 -2.98 15.87 -6.22
C ARG A 118 -2.79 15.18 -7.56
N ALA A 119 -1.55 15.08 -8.03
CA ALA A 119 -1.21 14.35 -9.24
C ALA A 119 -1.55 12.85 -9.13
N GLY A 120 -1.29 12.22 -7.99
CA GLY A 120 -1.64 10.82 -7.73
C GLY A 120 -3.15 10.58 -7.74
N ILE A 121 -3.93 11.44 -7.05
CA ILE A 121 -5.40 11.39 -7.07
C ILE A 121 -5.94 11.59 -8.49
N GLY A 122 -5.34 12.54 -9.26
CA GLY A 122 -5.70 12.76 -10.66
C GLY A 122 -5.47 11.52 -11.53
N ALA A 123 -4.34 10.85 -11.37
CA ALA A 123 -4.03 9.61 -12.09
C ALA A 123 -4.98 8.45 -11.69
N ALA A 124 -5.34 8.32 -10.42
CA ALA A 124 -6.31 7.33 -9.96
C ALA A 124 -7.72 7.59 -10.56
N ARG A 125 -8.13 8.87 -10.62
CA ARG A 125 -9.40 9.26 -11.28
C ARG A 125 -9.39 8.95 -12.77
N ALA A 126 -8.30 9.24 -13.48
CA ALA A 126 -8.14 8.86 -14.88
C ALA A 126 -8.25 7.34 -15.06
N GLY A 127 -7.66 6.53 -14.17
CA GLY A 127 -7.80 5.08 -14.16
C GLY A 127 -9.24 4.61 -14.01
N ARG A 128 -10.03 5.27 -13.15
CA ARG A 128 -11.47 4.95 -13.03
C ARG A 128 -12.26 5.25 -14.31
N VAL A 129 -11.94 6.34 -15.00
CA VAL A 129 -12.58 6.67 -16.30
C VAL A 129 -12.24 5.59 -17.33
N VAL A 130 -10.97 5.23 -17.47
CA VAL A 130 -10.54 4.13 -18.36
C VAL A 130 -11.25 2.83 -18.01
N ALA A 131 -11.33 2.49 -16.73
CA ALA A 131 -12.01 1.30 -16.26
C ALA A 131 -13.50 1.28 -16.65
N LEU A 132 -14.21 2.39 -16.46
CA LEU A 132 -15.62 2.52 -16.84
C LEU A 132 -15.81 2.38 -18.36
N VAL A 133 -14.91 2.95 -19.17
CA VAL A 133 -14.93 2.77 -20.62
C VAL A 133 -14.74 1.30 -20.99
N LEU A 134 -13.81 0.59 -20.37
CA LEU A 134 -13.59 -0.85 -20.61
C LEU A 134 -14.82 -1.68 -20.21
N ILE A 135 -15.46 -1.37 -19.08
CA ILE A 135 -16.70 -2.03 -18.66
C ILE A 135 -17.81 -1.80 -19.68
N ALA A 136 -17.98 -0.55 -20.14
CA ALA A 136 -19.01 -0.21 -21.11
C ALA A 136 -18.77 -0.91 -22.47
N LEU A 137 -17.51 -0.94 -22.93
CA LEU A 137 -17.14 -1.67 -24.16
C LEU A 137 -17.35 -3.17 -24.01
N GLY A 138 -16.97 -3.74 -22.86
CA GLY A 138 -17.21 -5.17 -22.56
C GLY A 138 -18.70 -5.52 -22.55
N LEU A 139 -19.52 -4.66 -21.97
CA LEU A 139 -20.97 -4.85 -21.97
C LEU A 139 -21.56 -4.73 -23.39
N ALA A 140 -21.10 -3.77 -24.19
CA ALA A 140 -21.52 -3.59 -25.57
C ALA A 140 -21.15 -4.83 -26.42
N GLU A 141 -19.93 -5.35 -26.28
CA GLU A 141 -19.48 -6.57 -26.94
C GLU A 141 -20.30 -7.80 -26.52
N PHE A 142 -20.60 -7.91 -25.22
CA PHE A 142 -21.46 -8.97 -24.68
C PHE A 142 -22.86 -8.95 -25.32
N VAL A 143 -23.48 -7.77 -25.41
CA VAL A 143 -24.79 -7.62 -26.05
C VAL A 143 -24.75 -7.88 -27.57
N ALA A 144 -23.62 -7.58 -28.21
CA ALA A 144 -23.39 -7.89 -29.63
C ALA A 144 -23.11 -9.36 -29.91
N GLY A 145 -23.12 -10.24 -28.87
CA GLY A 145 -22.93 -11.69 -29.00
C GLY A 145 -21.51 -12.19 -28.68
N GLY A 146 -20.58 -11.30 -28.35
CA GLY A 146 -19.21 -11.63 -27.92
C GLY A 146 -19.14 -12.05 -26.45
N LEU A 147 -19.80 -13.15 -26.06
CA LEU A 147 -19.97 -13.56 -24.66
C LEU A 147 -18.66 -13.63 -23.89
N VAL A 148 -17.65 -14.33 -24.39
CA VAL A 148 -16.39 -14.55 -23.67
C VAL A 148 -15.55 -13.27 -23.66
N GLY A 149 -15.42 -12.57 -24.79
CA GLY A 149 -14.64 -11.34 -24.92
C GLY A 149 -15.24 -10.21 -24.08
N GLY A 150 -16.55 -10.02 -24.20
CA GLY A 150 -17.29 -8.97 -23.46
C GLY A 150 -17.20 -9.15 -21.95
N VAL A 151 -17.42 -10.39 -21.44
CA VAL A 151 -17.28 -10.68 -20.00
C VAL A 151 -15.84 -10.46 -19.53
N TRP A 152 -14.86 -10.90 -20.32
CA TRP A 152 -13.45 -10.73 -19.99
C TRP A 152 -13.02 -9.26 -19.94
N LEU A 153 -13.46 -8.48 -20.92
CA LEU A 153 -13.17 -7.03 -21.00
C LEU A 153 -13.83 -6.27 -19.83
N ALA A 154 -15.08 -6.59 -19.51
CA ALA A 154 -15.79 -6.03 -18.38
C ALA A 154 -15.11 -6.40 -17.04
N PHE A 155 -14.63 -7.64 -16.90
CA PHE A 155 -13.88 -8.09 -15.73
C PHE A 155 -12.55 -7.33 -15.57
N ILE A 156 -11.79 -7.14 -16.65
CA ILE A 156 -10.57 -6.32 -16.63
C ILE A 156 -10.90 -4.89 -16.19
N GLY A 157 -11.94 -4.29 -16.75
CA GLY A 157 -12.38 -2.95 -16.38
C GLY A 157 -12.75 -2.86 -14.90
N TRP A 158 -13.51 -3.82 -14.38
CA TRP A 158 -13.86 -3.89 -12.97
C TRP A 158 -12.62 -4.02 -12.07
N PHE A 159 -11.66 -4.86 -12.45
CA PHE A 159 -10.41 -5.01 -11.71
C PHE A 159 -9.60 -3.71 -11.65
N ILE A 160 -9.47 -3.01 -12.79
CA ILE A 160 -8.78 -1.71 -12.84
C ILE A 160 -9.53 -0.67 -11.99
N PHE A 161 -10.88 -0.68 -12.01
CA PHE A 161 -11.69 0.22 -11.20
C PHE A 161 -11.44 0.01 -9.71
N ALA A 162 -11.47 -1.24 -9.26
CA ALA A 162 -11.22 -1.60 -7.87
C ALA A 162 -9.80 -1.18 -7.43
N ALA A 163 -8.79 -1.48 -8.25
CA ALA A 163 -7.41 -1.13 -7.98
C ALA A 163 -7.15 0.39 -8.00
N ALA A 164 -7.78 1.14 -8.90
CA ALA A 164 -7.69 2.60 -8.95
C ALA A 164 -8.34 3.26 -7.72
N ARG A 165 -9.43 2.68 -7.22
CA ARG A 165 -10.09 3.13 -5.98
C ARG A 165 -9.22 2.88 -4.75
N GLU A 166 -8.60 1.72 -4.67
CA GLU A 166 -7.64 1.36 -3.61
C GLU A 166 -6.46 2.34 -3.57
N GLU A 167 -5.88 2.65 -4.75
CA GLU A 167 -4.75 3.58 -4.87
C GLU A 167 -5.14 5.01 -4.42
N GLU A 168 -6.34 5.50 -4.81
CA GLU A 168 -6.84 6.82 -4.35
C GLU A 168 -6.98 6.84 -2.83
N THR A 169 -7.56 5.79 -2.23
CA THR A 169 -7.73 5.67 -0.79
C THR A 169 -6.37 5.64 -0.08
N ARG A 170 -5.40 4.90 -0.63
CA ARG A 170 -4.04 4.82 -0.10
C ARG A 170 -3.35 6.18 -0.08
N ILE A 171 -3.41 6.90 -1.20
CA ILE A 171 -2.80 8.24 -1.32
C ILE A 171 -3.47 9.22 -0.35
N SER A 172 -4.79 9.20 -0.26
CA SER A 172 -5.55 10.09 0.65
C SER A 172 -5.23 9.81 2.11
N THR A 173 -5.10 8.54 2.49
CA THR A 173 -4.73 8.15 3.86
C THR A 173 -3.30 8.57 4.20
N GLN A 174 -2.34 8.39 3.27
CA GLN A 174 -0.97 8.85 3.47
C GLN A 174 -0.90 10.37 3.63
N GLN A 175 -1.74 11.11 2.92
CA GLN A 175 -1.81 12.57 3.03
C GLN A 175 -2.35 13.03 4.39
N LEU A 176 -3.34 12.33 4.97
CA LEU A 176 -3.86 12.64 6.30
C LEU A 176 -2.76 12.59 7.37
N PHE A 177 -1.79 11.71 7.20
CA PHE A 177 -0.67 11.57 8.13
C PHE A 177 0.60 12.32 7.71
N ALA A 178 0.55 13.13 6.63
CA ALA A 178 1.68 13.93 6.21
C ALA A 178 2.02 14.98 7.29
N GLY A 179 3.22 14.88 7.85
CA GLY A 179 3.68 15.75 8.94
C GLY A 179 3.27 15.33 10.35
N VAL A 180 2.44 14.29 10.51
CA VAL A 180 2.08 13.72 11.83
C VAL A 180 3.26 12.90 12.35
N ARG A 181 3.64 13.13 13.58
CA ARG A 181 4.70 12.40 14.29
C ARG A 181 4.10 11.26 15.10
N VAL A 182 4.92 10.28 15.43
CA VAL A 182 4.54 9.19 16.33
C VAL A 182 4.06 9.73 17.69
N ALA A 183 4.68 10.80 18.20
CA ALA A 183 4.29 11.48 19.43
C ALA A 183 2.83 11.98 19.42
N ASP A 184 2.32 12.40 18.27
CA ASP A 184 0.96 12.93 18.12
C ASP A 184 -0.10 11.82 18.15
N ALA A 185 0.31 10.58 17.83
CA ALA A 185 -0.57 9.41 17.76
C ALA A 185 -0.44 8.49 18.97
N MET A 186 0.69 8.51 19.68
CA MET A 186 0.95 7.56 20.75
C MET A 186 0.10 7.81 21.99
N THR A 187 -0.25 6.75 22.72
CA THR A 187 -0.61 6.86 24.13
C THR A 187 0.68 6.98 24.93
N ALA A 188 0.90 8.17 25.51
CA ALA A 188 2.08 8.47 26.31
C ALA A 188 2.03 7.77 27.68
N GLN A 189 3.21 7.46 28.25
CA GLN A 189 3.37 6.83 29.56
C GLN A 189 2.46 5.60 29.77
N PRO A 190 2.59 4.57 28.91
CA PRO A 190 1.73 3.40 29.00
C PRO A 190 1.95 2.68 30.33
N HIS A 191 0.87 2.19 30.92
CA HIS A 191 0.95 1.36 32.11
C HIS A 191 1.73 0.08 31.79
N THR A 192 2.72 -0.24 32.60
CA THR A 192 3.56 -1.43 32.44
C THR A 192 2.98 -2.62 33.21
N ALA A 193 3.01 -3.78 32.58
CA ALA A 193 2.64 -5.04 33.20
C ALA A 193 3.85 -5.64 33.93
N PRO A 194 3.78 -5.97 35.23
CA PRO A 194 4.82 -6.74 35.89
C PRO A 194 4.90 -8.16 35.30
N GLY A 195 6.02 -8.52 34.67
CA GLY A 195 6.18 -9.80 33.99
C GLY A 195 6.09 -11.02 34.89
N TRP A 196 6.38 -10.85 36.19
CA TRP A 196 6.41 -11.93 37.20
C TRP A 196 5.07 -12.25 37.84
N ILE A 197 4.01 -11.44 37.63
CA ILE A 197 2.67 -11.76 38.15
C ILE A 197 1.97 -12.75 37.23
N ASN A 198 1.05 -13.55 37.80
CA ASN A 198 0.27 -14.47 37.01
C ASN A 198 -0.82 -13.73 36.18
N VAL A 199 -1.29 -14.40 35.11
CA VAL A 199 -2.27 -13.85 34.20
C VAL A 199 -3.60 -13.53 34.87
N GLU A 200 -4.03 -14.31 35.85
CA GLU A 200 -5.30 -14.08 36.57
C GLU A 200 -5.23 -12.78 37.37
N ASP A 201 -4.19 -12.61 38.16
CA ASP A 201 -3.98 -11.39 38.94
C ASP A 201 -3.83 -10.15 38.05
N PHE A 202 -3.14 -10.30 36.91
CA PHE A 202 -3.00 -9.21 35.96
C PHE A 202 -4.33 -8.80 35.38
N ILE A 203 -5.19 -9.75 34.99
CA ILE A 203 -6.52 -9.46 34.46
C ILE A 203 -7.33 -8.69 35.49
N GLN A 204 -7.37 -9.17 36.74
CA GLN A 204 -8.19 -8.58 37.80
C GLN A 204 -7.73 -7.18 38.20
N ARG A 205 -6.42 -6.94 38.29
CA ARG A 205 -5.87 -5.69 38.83
C ARG A 205 -5.70 -4.61 37.78
N TYR A 206 -5.37 -4.98 36.53
CA TYR A 206 -4.98 -4.02 35.49
C TYR A 206 -5.99 -3.99 34.34
N VAL A 207 -6.36 -5.16 33.79
CA VAL A 207 -7.17 -5.19 32.57
C VAL A 207 -8.61 -4.76 32.81
N LEU A 208 -9.23 -5.18 33.91
CA LEU A 208 -10.62 -4.82 34.24
C LEU A 208 -10.76 -3.38 34.72
N GLY A 209 -9.71 -2.80 35.32
CA GLY A 209 -9.71 -1.41 35.77
C GLY A 209 -9.30 -0.40 34.71
N GLU A 210 -8.61 -0.82 33.66
CA GLU A 210 -8.01 0.05 32.65
C GLU A 210 -8.47 -0.33 31.25
N ARG A 211 -8.70 0.67 30.39
CA ARG A 211 -9.19 0.44 29.02
C ARG A 211 -8.04 0.34 28.00
N HIS A 212 -6.94 -0.29 28.37
CA HIS A 212 -5.81 -0.48 27.46
C HIS A 212 -5.90 -1.81 26.72
N SER A 213 -5.49 -1.83 25.47
CA SER A 213 -5.51 -3.04 24.61
C SER A 213 -4.18 -3.79 24.62
N ALA A 214 -3.12 -3.19 25.19
CA ALA A 214 -1.79 -3.77 25.32
C ALA A 214 -0.98 -3.04 26.41
N TYR A 215 -0.01 -3.75 26.96
CA TYR A 215 0.84 -3.30 28.07
C TYR A 215 2.29 -3.69 27.79
N PRO A 216 3.26 -2.77 27.88
CA PRO A 216 4.68 -3.12 27.95
C PRO A 216 4.92 -4.00 29.16
N VAL A 217 5.70 -5.04 29.02
CA VAL A 217 6.02 -5.97 30.10
C VAL A 217 7.38 -5.63 30.70
N ALA A 218 7.40 -5.35 31.99
CA ALA A 218 8.61 -5.02 32.72
C ALA A 218 9.12 -6.22 33.55
N ASP A 219 10.42 -6.40 33.57
CA ASP A 219 11.08 -7.29 34.52
C ASP A 219 11.30 -6.60 35.88
N ARG A 220 11.78 -7.33 36.87
CA ARG A 220 11.97 -6.85 38.26
C ARG A 220 12.94 -5.67 38.38
N ASP A 221 13.86 -5.55 37.46
CA ASP A 221 14.81 -4.43 37.37
C ASP A 221 14.20 -3.18 36.68
N GLY A 222 12.93 -3.27 36.22
CA GLY A 222 12.24 -2.22 35.50
C GLY A 222 12.53 -2.19 33.99
N SER A 223 13.36 -3.10 33.47
CA SER A 223 13.62 -3.18 32.03
C SER A 223 12.40 -3.74 31.29
N ILE A 224 12.10 -3.17 30.12
CA ILE A 224 11.00 -3.68 29.28
C ILE A 224 11.51 -4.85 28.46
N THR A 225 10.91 -6.01 28.67
CA THR A 225 11.28 -7.28 28.02
C THR A 225 10.38 -7.64 26.86
N GLY A 226 9.17 -7.04 26.81
CA GLY A 226 8.22 -7.38 25.76
C GLY A 226 6.93 -6.58 25.82
N LEU A 227 5.92 -7.10 25.12
CA LEU A 227 4.58 -6.53 25.03
C LEU A 227 3.53 -7.62 25.22
N VAL A 228 2.56 -7.43 26.09
CA VAL A 228 1.37 -8.28 26.21
C VAL A 228 0.14 -7.53 25.75
N ALA A 229 -0.69 -8.17 24.93
CA ALA A 229 -1.97 -7.62 24.50
C ALA A 229 -3.12 -8.52 24.97
N LEU A 230 -4.35 -7.99 24.95
CA LEU A 230 -5.55 -8.71 25.37
C LEU A 230 -5.73 -10.07 24.66
N ARG A 231 -5.16 -10.22 23.46
CA ARG A 231 -5.22 -11.49 22.73
C ARG A 231 -4.42 -12.57 23.45
N GLN A 232 -3.15 -12.30 23.78
CA GLN A 232 -2.31 -13.28 24.48
C GLN A 232 -2.94 -13.72 25.80
N LEU A 233 -3.54 -12.78 26.55
CA LEU A 233 -4.26 -13.09 27.79
C LEU A 233 -5.47 -14.00 27.54
N ARG A 234 -6.19 -13.77 26.43
CA ARG A 234 -7.36 -14.57 26.05
C ARG A 234 -6.98 -15.99 25.61
N ASP A 235 -5.84 -16.12 24.96
CA ASP A 235 -5.34 -17.41 24.46
C ASP A 235 -4.89 -18.34 25.60
N VAL A 236 -4.72 -17.82 26.85
CA VAL A 236 -4.44 -18.61 28.04
C VAL A 236 -5.74 -19.23 28.57
N ALA A 237 -5.80 -20.56 28.60
CA ALA A 237 -6.94 -21.29 29.16
C ALA A 237 -7.21 -20.88 30.63
N PRO A 238 -8.46 -20.71 31.07
CA PRO A 238 -8.80 -20.26 32.41
C PRO A 238 -8.10 -21.06 33.52
N SER A 239 -7.99 -22.39 33.35
CA SER A 239 -7.32 -23.29 34.31
C SER A 239 -5.80 -23.05 34.46
N ARG A 240 -5.18 -22.36 33.51
CA ARG A 240 -3.73 -22.08 33.51
C ARG A 240 -3.38 -20.64 33.88
N ARG A 241 -4.36 -19.74 34.02
CA ARG A 241 -4.12 -18.32 34.27
C ARG A 241 -3.42 -18.02 35.60
N SER A 242 -3.71 -18.83 36.64
CA SER A 242 -3.10 -18.71 37.96
C SER A 242 -1.65 -19.21 38.01
N THR A 243 -1.21 -20.03 37.06
CA THR A 243 0.12 -20.65 37.03
C THR A 243 1.02 -20.08 35.91
N THR A 244 0.46 -19.35 34.95
CA THR A 244 1.21 -18.75 33.83
C THR A 244 1.54 -17.31 34.17
N SER A 245 2.80 -16.90 34.04
CA SER A 245 3.21 -15.51 34.25
C SER A 245 2.92 -14.66 33.01
N VAL A 246 2.76 -13.35 33.20
CA VAL A 246 2.58 -12.42 32.08
C VAL A 246 3.80 -12.39 31.16
N GLY A 247 5.00 -12.54 31.74
CA GLY A 247 6.25 -12.60 30.99
C GLY A 247 6.32 -13.78 30.02
N ASP A 248 5.75 -14.96 30.43
CA ASP A 248 5.80 -16.20 29.64
C ASP A 248 4.96 -16.07 28.31
N ILE A 249 3.96 -15.20 28.30
CA ILE A 249 3.07 -15.00 27.14
C ILE A 249 3.34 -13.72 26.38
N ALA A 250 4.25 -12.88 26.88
CA ALA A 250 4.60 -11.62 26.24
C ALA A 250 5.29 -11.85 24.88
N LEU A 251 4.98 -11.01 23.93
CA LEU A 251 5.78 -10.91 22.70
C LEU A 251 7.13 -10.32 23.05
N PRO A 252 8.24 -10.98 22.73
CA PRO A 252 9.56 -10.46 23.06
C PRO A 252 9.84 -9.15 22.33
N LEU A 253 10.60 -8.25 22.97
CA LEU A 253 10.83 -6.89 22.48
C LEU A 253 11.36 -6.83 21.03
N HIS A 254 12.23 -7.78 20.65
CA HIS A 254 12.79 -7.83 19.29
C HIS A 254 11.75 -8.14 18.19
N SER A 255 10.59 -8.68 18.55
CA SER A 255 9.48 -8.96 17.62
C SER A 255 8.43 -7.84 17.57
N VAL A 256 8.57 -6.82 18.43
CA VAL A 256 7.66 -5.67 18.48
C VAL A 256 8.27 -4.51 17.72
N PRO A 257 7.55 -3.90 16.76
CA PRO A 257 8.01 -2.67 16.11
C PRO A 257 8.30 -1.59 17.14
N THR A 258 9.41 -0.89 16.97
CA THR A 258 9.77 0.25 17.80
C THR A 258 9.86 1.52 16.96
N ALA A 259 9.56 2.68 17.54
CA ALA A 259 9.67 3.98 16.91
C ALA A 259 10.17 5.03 17.89
N ARG A 260 10.66 6.15 17.37
CA ARG A 260 10.97 7.34 18.19
C ARG A 260 9.79 8.33 18.13
N PRO A 261 9.57 9.14 19.17
CA PRO A 261 8.47 10.11 19.18
C PRO A 261 8.47 11.07 17.98
N GLN A 262 9.66 11.49 17.52
CA GLN A 262 9.82 12.46 16.42
C GLN A 262 9.73 11.82 15.04
N GLU A 263 9.69 10.49 14.95
CA GLU A 263 9.59 9.78 13.69
C GLU A 263 8.24 10.07 13.01
N PRO A 264 8.20 10.14 11.64
CA PRO A 264 6.94 10.24 10.92
C PRO A 264 6.04 9.03 11.19
N LEU A 265 4.76 9.26 11.51
CA LEU A 265 3.80 8.18 11.77
C LEU A 265 3.68 7.22 10.58
N THR A 266 3.76 7.74 9.35
CA THR A 266 3.70 6.94 8.12
C THR A 266 4.78 5.86 8.07
N ALA A 267 6.03 6.18 8.45
CA ALA A 267 7.13 5.23 8.49
C ALA A 267 6.90 4.11 9.52
N LEU A 268 6.30 4.43 10.65
CA LEU A 268 5.90 3.42 11.63
C LEU A 268 4.78 2.52 11.09
N LEU A 269 3.75 3.10 10.46
CA LEU A 269 2.63 2.34 9.90
C LEU A 269 3.09 1.37 8.79
N GLU A 270 4.05 1.75 7.96
CA GLU A 270 4.66 0.87 6.95
C GLU A 270 5.34 -0.36 7.58
N ARG A 271 6.05 -0.18 8.72
CA ARG A 271 6.65 -1.31 9.47
C ARG A 271 5.63 -2.17 10.20
N MET A 272 4.50 -1.59 10.60
CA MET A 272 3.41 -2.32 11.25
C MET A 272 2.53 -3.10 10.27
N ALA A 273 2.38 -2.65 9.03
CA ALA A 273 1.48 -3.24 8.03
C ALA A 273 1.73 -4.74 7.76
N PRO A 274 2.97 -5.24 7.59
CA PRO A 274 3.23 -6.67 7.37
C PRO A 274 2.84 -7.57 8.55
N LEU A 275 2.75 -6.99 9.76
CA LEU A 275 2.41 -7.71 10.99
C LEU A 275 0.89 -7.84 11.20
N GLY A 276 0.11 -7.26 10.28
CA GLY A 276 -1.34 -7.33 10.26
C GLY A 276 -2.05 -6.23 11.04
N PRO A 277 -3.39 -6.17 10.93
CA PRO A 277 -4.20 -5.04 11.41
C PRO A 277 -4.28 -4.90 12.93
N ARG A 278 -3.69 -5.81 13.68
CA ARG A 278 -3.63 -5.80 15.16
C ARG A 278 -2.22 -5.56 15.69
N SER A 279 -1.28 -5.18 14.83
CA SER A 279 0.08 -4.87 15.25
C SER A 279 0.10 -3.65 16.17
N ARG A 280 1.08 -3.65 17.07
CA ARG A 280 1.31 -2.57 18.03
C ARG A 280 2.79 -2.23 18.00
N ALA A 281 3.11 -0.98 18.34
CA ALA A 281 4.48 -0.54 18.40
C ALA A 281 4.78 0.12 19.73
N LEU A 282 6.00 -0.06 20.22
CA LEU A 282 6.51 0.66 21.36
C LEU A 282 7.24 1.92 20.90
N VAL A 283 7.01 3.01 21.62
CA VAL A 283 7.72 4.27 21.36
C VAL A 283 8.80 4.43 22.41
N THR A 284 10.05 4.57 21.96
CA THR A 284 11.21 4.57 22.84
C THR A 284 12.06 5.83 22.70
N GLU A 285 12.58 6.32 23.80
CA GLU A 285 13.66 7.31 23.87
C GLU A 285 14.86 6.71 24.60
N GLY A 286 15.92 6.39 23.84
CA GLY A 286 17.01 5.58 24.37
C GLY A 286 16.53 4.18 24.75
N SER A 287 16.72 3.80 26.01
CA SER A 287 16.23 2.51 26.58
C SER A 287 14.84 2.61 27.21
N ALA A 288 14.29 3.81 27.39
CA ALA A 288 13.02 4.00 28.05
C ALA A 288 11.84 3.88 27.04
N VAL A 289 10.79 3.17 27.46
CA VAL A 289 9.51 3.16 26.71
C VAL A 289 8.70 4.36 27.16
N VAL A 290 8.48 5.33 26.26
CA VAL A 290 7.77 6.60 26.52
C VAL A 290 6.33 6.57 26.00
N GLY A 291 5.98 5.61 25.15
CA GLY A 291 4.65 5.52 24.57
C GLY A 291 4.37 4.17 23.92
N ILE A 292 3.12 4.01 23.51
CA ILE A 292 2.64 2.87 22.71
C ILE A 292 1.75 3.40 21.59
N VAL A 293 1.86 2.81 20.40
CA VAL A 293 0.94 3.05 19.28
C VAL A 293 0.16 1.79 19.00
N THR A 294 -1.15 1.89 19.08
CA THR A 294 -2.10 0.82 18.79
C THR A 294 -3.00 1.18 17.62
N PRO A 295 -3.67 0.21 16.98
CA PRO A 295 -4.66 0.49 15.93
C PRO A 295 -5.78 1.44 16.39
N SER A 296 -6.16 1.37 17.67
CA SER A 296 -7.17 2.27 18.24
C SER A 296 -6.70 3.72 18.32
N ASP A 297 -5.41 3.94 18.57
CA ASP A 297 -4.83 5.28 18.61
C ASP A 297 -4.81 5.89 17.20
N VAL A 298 -4.43 5.10 16.21
CA VAL A 298 -4.45 5.51 14.80
C VAL A 298 -5.88 5.82 14.34
N ALA A 299 -6.86 4.96 14.68
CA ALA A 299 -8.26 5.18 14.33
C ALA A 299 -8.80 6.48 14.95
N ARG A 300 -8.53 6.71 16.24
CA ARG A 300 -8.90 7.96 16.94
C ARG A 300 -8.29 9.18 16.28
N LEU A 301 -7.02 9.08 15.88
CA LEU A 301 -6.34 10.17 15.19
C LEU A 301 -7.03 10.49 13.85
N ILE A 302 -7.39 9.48 13.05
CA ILE A 302 -8.14 9.65 11.81
C ILE A 302 -9.46 10.39 12.06
N ASP A 303 -10.20 10.00 13.08
CA ASP A 303 -11.49 10.63 13.41
C ASP A 303 -11.30 12.09 13.80
N VAL A 304 -10.31 12.40 14.63
CA VAL A 304 -9.97 13.78 15.03
C VAL A 304 -9.58 14.63 13.82
N TYR A 305 -8.72 14.11 12.93
CA TYR A 305 -8.31 14.86 11.73
C TYR A 305 -9.47 15.06 10.76
N ARG A 306 -10.40 14.10 10.64
CA ARG A 306 -11.61 14.26 9.83
C ARG A 306 -12.53 15.35 10.38
N LEU A 307 -12.67 15.46 11.70
CA LEU A 307 -13.44 16.52 12.32
C LEU A 307 -12.80 17.90 12.17
N ALA A 308 -11.47 17.95 12.10
CA ALA A 308 -10.71 19.18 11.92
C ALA A 308 -10.68 19.66 10.45
N GLN A 309 -11.01 18.83 9.48
CA GLN A 309 -11.12 19.26 8.09
C GLN A 309 -12.52 19.84 7.88
N PRO A 310 -12.65 21.10 7.37
CA PRO A 310 -13.95 21.63 7.00
C PRO A 310 -14.54 20.72 5.92
N GLU A 311 -15.81 20.33 6.07
CA GLU A 311 -16.55 19.61 5.02
C GLU A 311 -16.35 20.34 3.68
N PRO A 312 -16.14 19.61 2.57
CA PRO A 312 -16.17 20.22 1.26
C PRO A 312 -17.52 20.91 1.13
N THR A 313 -17.55 22.23 1.24
CA THR A 313 -18.71 23.05 0.94
C THR A 313 -19.11 22.73 -0.48
N PHE A 314 -20.12 21.90 -0.66
CA PHE A 314 -20.89 21.86 -1.89
C PHE A 314 -21.54 23.24 -1.98
N THR A 315 -20.86 24.17 -2.62
CA THR A 315 -21.44 25.42 -3.06
C THR A 315 -22.51 25.04 -4.08
N THR A 316 -23.72 24.81 -3.60
CA THR A 316 -24.91 24.92 -4.44
C THR A 316 -24.86 26.34 -5.01
N SER A 317 -24.59 26.44 -6.31
CA SER A 317 -24.60 27.71 -7.02
C SER A 317 -25.93 28.39 -6.73
N PRO A 318 -25.97 29.70 -6.40
CA PRO A 318 -27.23 30.42 -6.21
C PRO A 318 -28.18 30.36 -7.41
N GLN A 319 -27.71 29.92 -8.58
CA GLN A 319 -28.48 29.74 -9.80
C GLN A 319 -29.42 28.53 -9.80
N ASP A 320 -29.29 27.56 -8.88
CA ASP A 320 -30.21 26.42 -8.77
C ASP A 320 -31.40 26.67 -7.84
N ALA A 321 -31.34 27.72 -7.01
CA ALA A 321 -32.44 28.09 -6.12
C ALA A 321 -33.63 28.74 -6.88
N ASP A 322 -33.38 29.44 -7.99
CA ASP A 322 -34.45 30.14 -8.76
C ASP A 322 -35.24 29.19 -9.67
N ARG A 323 -34.75 27.97 -9.94
CA ARG A 323 -35.48 26.99 -10.78
C ARG A 323 -36.63 26.26 -10.09
N PHE A 324 -36.73 26.30 -8.79
CA PHE A 324 -37.79 25.65 -8.05
C PHE A 324 -38.87 26.63 -7.52
N SER A 325 -38.71 27.95 -7.76
CA SER A 325 -39.69 28.97 -7.35
C SER A 325 -40.79 29.24 -8.38
N ASP A 326 -40.64 28.80 -9.64
CA ASP A 326 -41.60 29.09 -10.73
C ASP A 326 -42.54 27.92 -11.10
N ALA A 327 -42.63 26.90 -10.23
CA ALA A 327 -43.54 25.76 -10.43
C ALA A 327 -44.48 25.60 -9.19
N GLY A 328 -45.22 26.66 -8.87
CA GLY A 328 -46.26 26.66 -7.86
C GLY A 328 -47.52 27.35 -8.41
#